data_d412c9626d5027b69bfbf1a6a4657fe3
#
_entry.id   d412c9626d5027b69bfbf1a6a4657fe3
#
_cell.length_a   1.000
_cell.length_b   1.000
_cell.length_c   1.000
_cell.angle_alpha   90.00
_cell.angle_beta   90.00
_cell.angle_gamma   90.00
#
_symmetry.space_group_name_H-M   'P 1'
#
loop_
_entity.id
_entity.type
_entity.pdbx_description
1 polymer ?
#
loop_
_entity_poly.entity_id
_entity_poly.type
_entity_poly.pdbx_seq_one_letter_code
_entity_poly.pdbx_strand_id
1 'polypeptide(L)'
;MNRLLPLLLLVLLWWSAPAPAWAQIHSHSDENGAPVVRSLESLRDLDYQSWQVVAYRSGPPGSPLTLRIVGYPGKVRLDHPTALQVNAGRRHWDLADITTANPKLATDSRDAAAEFDLTPLIHDLRKDRPLRLALPGVFVELPVPPFVVAEWRSLVEAA
;
A
#
# COMPACT_ATOMS: atom_id res chain seq x y z
N MET A 1 1.43 -50.37 -27.90
CA MET A 1 0.75 -50.15 -26.62
C MET A 1 1.34 -48.95 -25.94
N ASN A 2 0.52 -47.90 -25.81
CA ASN A 2 0.61 -46.71 -24.91
C ASN A 2 1.84 -45.81 -24.90
N ARG A 3 2.28 -45.34 -26.08
CA ARG A 3 3.22 -44.18 -26.15
C ARG A 3 2.54 -42.81 -26.14
N LEU A 4 1.18 -42.79 -26.12
CA LEU A 4 0.39 -41.55 -26.10
C LEU A 4 0.16 -40.98 -24.67
N LEU A 5 0.32 -41.80 -23.62
CA LEU A 5 0.09 -41.40 -22.25
C LEU A 5 1.07 -40.34 -21.74
N PRO A 6 2.40 -40.44 -22.01
CA PRO A 6 3.34 -39.40 -21.57
C PRO A 6 3.15 -38.07 -22.32
N LEU A 7 2.68 -38.10 -23.56
CA LEU A 7 2.42 -36.88 -24.33
C LEU A 7 1.24 -36.09 -23.76
N LEU A 8 0.19 -36.81 -23.33
CA LEU A 8 -1.01 -36.22 -22.73
C LEU A 8 -0.70 -35.55 -21.36
N LEU A 9 0.17 -36.18 -20.57
CA LEU A 9 0.63 -35.62 -19.29
C LEU A 9 1.46 -34.35 -19.48
N LEU A 10 2.28 -34.25 -20.53
CA LEU A 10 3.10 -33.08 -20.81
C LEU A 10 2.24 -31.90 -21.26
N VAL A 11 1.15 -32.09 -21.99
CA VAL A 11 0.22 -31.07 -22.42
C VAL A 11 -0.61 -30.54 -21.24
N LEU A 12 -0.98 -31.39 -20.28
CA LEU A 12 -1.69 -30.97 -19.07
C LEU A 12 -0.84 -30.12 -18.12
N LEU A 13 0.48 -30.34 -18.07
CA LEU A 13 1.40 -29.51 -17.26
C LEU A 13 1.61 -28.09 -17.84
N TRP A 14 1.41 -27.90 -19.14
CA TRP A 14 1.53 -26.57 -19.76
C TRP A 14 0.32 -25.66 -19.55
N TRP A 15 -0.82 -26.21 -19.15
CA TRP A 15 -2.03 -25.43 -18.87
C TRP A 15 -2.13 -24.96 -17.42
N SER A 16 -1.23 -25.37 -16.55
CA SER A 16 -1.14 -24.85 -15.18
C SER A 16 -0.18 -23.65 -15.06
N ALA A 17 -0.20 -22.73 -16.01
CA ALA A 17 0.46 -21.45 -15.83
C ALA A 17 -0.19 -20.75 -14.62
N PRO A 18 0.59 -20.37 -13.59
CA PRO A 18 0.03 -19.61 -12.47
C PRO A 18 -0.59 -18.34 -13.03
N ALA A 19 -1.86 -18.12 -12.73
CA ALA A 19 -2.50 -16.86 -13.06
C ALA A 19 -1.68 -15.74 -12.42
N PRO A 20 -1.36 -14.64 -13.15
CA PRO A 20 -0.69 -13.51 -12.55
C PRO A 20 -1.52 -13.05 -11.36
N ALA A 21 -0.90 -12.90 -10.21
CA ALA A 21 -1.53 -12.28 -9.05
C ALA A 21 -1.80 -10.83 -9.42
N TRP A 22 -3.03 -10.54 -9.80
CA TRP A 22 -3.48 -9.17 -10.08
C TRP A 22 -3.61 -8.46 -8.74
N ALA A 23 -2.96 -7.32 -8.63
CA ALA A 23 -3.15 -6.37 -7.55
C ALA A 23 -4.66 -6.13 -7.35
N GLN A 24 -5.16 -6.35 -6.13
CA GLN A 24 -6.57 -6.12 -5.83
C GLN A 24 -6.82 -4.64 -5.57
N ILE A 25 -7.05 -3.90 -6.65
CA ILE A 25 -7.57 -2.54 -6.52
C ILE A 25 -9.07 -2.64 -6.27
N HIS A 26 -9.51 -2.12 -5.15
CA HIS A 26 -10.92 -2.03 -4.79
C HIS A 26 -11.43 -0.64 -5.10
N SER A 27 -12.50 -0.54 -5.89
CA SER A 27 -13.22 0.71 -6.14
C SER A 27 -14.57 0.69 -5.41
N HIS A 28 -14.93 1.78 -4.77
CA HIS A 28 -16.24 2.02 -4.17
C HIS A 28 -16.52 3.52 -4.18
N SER A 29 -17.78 3.91 -3.94
CA SER A 29 -18.11 5.32 -3.71
C SER A 29 -18.08 5.62 -2.23
N ASP A 30 -17.60 6.81 -1.86
CA ASP A 30 -17.68 7.31 -0.49
C ASP A 30 -19.11 7.74 -0.12
N GLU A 31 -19.30 8.22 1.11
CA GLU A 31 -20.59 8.70 1.63
C GLU A 31 -21.16 9.86 0.79
N ASN A 32 -20.32 10.58 0.03
CA ASN A 32 -20.70 11.70 -0.83
C ASN A 32 -20.82 11.29 -2.31
N GLY A 33 -20.67 10.00 -2.63
CA GLY A 33 -20.73 9.49 -3.99
C GLY A 33 -19.44 9.69 -4.80
N ALA A 34 -18.36 10.20 -4.21
CA ALA A 34 -17.08 10.32 -4.90
C ALA A 34 -16.41 8.94 -5.08
N PRO A 35 -15.78 8.67 -6.24
CA PRO A 35 -15.11 7.42 -6.46
C PRO A 35 -13.87 7.31 -5.54
N VAL A 36 -13.74 6.20 -4.84
CA VAL A 36 -12.57 5.86 -4.04
C VAL A 36 -11.94 4.61 -4.61
N VAL A 37 -10.69 4.69 -4.99
CA VAL A 37 -9.87 3.55 -5.40
C VAL A 37 -8.78 3.32 -4.36
N ARG A 38 -8.56 2.06 -3.99
CA ARG A 38 -7.60 1.73 -2.93
C ARG A 38 -6.87 0.41 -3.19
N SER A 39 -5.63 0.34 -2.74
CA SER A 39 -4.85 -0.87 -2.49
C SER A 39 -4.79 -1.08 -0.98
N LEU A 40 -5.00 -2.29 -0.51
CA LEU A 40 -4.94 -2.67 0.91
C LEU A 40 -4.04 -3.88 1.07
N GLU A 41 -2.96 -3.72 1.84
CA GLU A 41 -2.00 -4.78 2.11
C GLU A 41 -1.72 -4.93 3.60
N SER A 42 -1.47 -6.16 4.03
CA SER A 42 -0.98 -6.47 5.37
C SER A 42 0.51 -6.75 5.30
N LEU A 43 1.30 -5.85 5.87
CA LEU A 43 2.75 -5.94 5.90
C LEU A 43 3.24 -6.19 7.33
N ARG A 44 4.44 -6.73 7.46
CA ARG A 44 5.11 -6.94 8.75
C ARG A 44 6.39 -6.14 8.81
N ASP A 45 6.61 -5.48 9.95
CA ASP A 45 7.87 -4.82 10.26
C ASP A 45 8.95 -5.82 10.69
N LEU A 46 10.14 -5.31 11.00
CA LEU A 46 11.25 -6.16 11.45
C LEU A 46 11.02 -6.79 12.84
N ASP A 47 10.11 -6.25 13.64
CA ASP A 47 9.70 -6.80 14.94
C ASP A 47 8.50 -7.75 14.81
N TYR A 48 8.18 -8.17 13.56
CA TYR A 48 7.06 -9.06 13.23
C TYR A 48 5.67 -8.53 13.60
N GLN A 49 5.54 -7.22 13.86
CA GLN A 49 4.23 -6.59 14.04
C GLN A 49 3.54 -6.45 12.68
N SER A 50 2.23 -6.71 12.67
CA SER A 50 1.41 -6.59 11.46
C SER A 50 0.82 -5.18 11.36
N TRP A 51 0.91 -4.60 10.17
CA TRP A 51 0.40 -3.29 9.81
C TRP A 51 -0.51 -3.41 8.58
N GLN A 52 -1.68 -2.80 8.64
CA GLN A 52 -2.47 -2.60 7.43
C GLN A 52 -2.01 -1.31 6.76
N VAL A 53 -1.63 -1.42 5.51
CA VAL A 53 -1.15 -0.32 4.69
C VAL A 53 -2.17 -0.11 3.58
N VAL A 54 -2.83 1.04 3.59
CA VAL A 54 -3.90 1.38 2.65
C VAL A 54 -3.48 2.60 1.86
N ALA A 55 -3.12 2.43 0.59
CA ALA A 55 -2.98 3.55 -0.33
C ALA A 55 -4.32 3.80 -1.00
N TYR A 56 -4.78 5.03 -1.05
CA TYR A 56 -6.06 5.35 -1.66
C TYR A 56 -6.08 6.74 -2.29
N ARG A 57 -6.98 6.90 -3.24
CA ARG A 57 -7.35 8.17 -3.84
C ARG A 57 -8.86 8.34 -3.71
N SER A 58 -9.27 9.49 -3.22
CA SER A 58 -10.66 9.93 -3.22
C SER A 58 -10.85 11.00 -4.29
N GLY A 59 -11.77 10.78 -5.22
CA GLY A 59 -12.00 11.68 -6.35
C GLY A 59 -11.50 11.15 -7.70
N PRO A 60 -11.55 11.99 -8.76
CA PRO A 60 -11.20 11.60 -10.12
C PRO A 60 -9.71 11.29 -10.28
N PRO A 61 -9.28 10.67 -11.40
CA PRO A 61 -7.87 10.52 -11.75
C PRO A 61 -7.10 11.84 -11.60
N GLY A 62 -5.89 11.75 -11.00
CA GLY A 62 -5.06 12.93 -10.72
C GLY A 62 -5.32 13.60 -9.35
N SER A 63 -6.35 13.17 -8.59
CA SER A 63 -6.50 13.61 -7.20
C SER A 63 -5.34 13.13 -6.32
N PRO A 64 -5.04 13.82 -5.20
CA PRO A 64 -3.97 13.42 -4.29
C PRO A 64 -4.13 11.99 -3.77
N LEU A 65 -2.99 11.32 -3.60
CA LEU A 65 -2.90 9.98 -3.03
C LEU A 65 -2.57 10.06 -1.54
N THR A 66 -3.28 9.29 -0.75
CA THR A 66 -3.07 9.17 0.69
C THR A 66 -2.59 7.76 1.03
N LEU A 67 -1.60 7.68 1.91
CA LEU A 67 -1.16 6.43 2.52
C LEU A 67 -1.62 6.40 3.97
N ARG A 68 -2.50 5.47 4.32
CA ARG A 68 -2.92 5.21 5.69
C ARG A 68 -2.19 3.98 6.24
N ILE A 69 -1.59 4.12 7.41
CA ILE A 69 -0.99 3.03 8.15
C ILE A 69 -1.84 2.78 9.38
N VAL A 70 -2.32 1.54 9.52
CA VAL A 70 -3.18 1.12 10.63
C VAL A 70 -2.47 0.02 11.42
N GLY A 71 -2.28 0.27 12.70
CA GLY A 71 -1.75 -0.70 13.64
C GLY A 71 -2.82 -1.29 14.54
N TYR A 72 -2.40 -2.10 15.49
CA TYR A 72 -3.28 -2.56 16.55
C TYR A 72 -3.64 -1.37 17.47
N PRO A 73 -4.90 -1.23 17.91
CA PRO A 73 -5.33 -0.12 18.77
C PRO A 73 -4.42 0.06 20.00
N GLY A 74 -3.97 1.29 20.23
CA GLY A 74 -3.07 1.65 21.33
C GLY A 74 -1.57 1.35 21.07
N LYS A 75 -1.23 0.84 19.89
CA LYS A 75 0.18 0.62 19.47
C LYS A 75 0.76 1.79 18.68
N VAL A 76 -0.06 2.55 17.99
CA VAL A 76 0.35 3.76 17.27
C VAL A 76 0.09 4.95 18.17
N ARG A 77 1.10 5.39 18.90
CA ARG A 77 1.09 6.70 19.56
C ARG A 77 2.07 7.59 18.82
N LEU A 78 1.55 8.48 18.04
CA LEU A 78 2.32 9.37 17.21
C LEU A 78 2.03 10.82 17.60
N ASP A 79 3.09 11.56 17.89
CA ASP A 79 2.98 13.00 18.04
C ASP A 79 2.84 13.63 16.65
N HIS A 80 1.71 14.27 16.38
CA HIS A 80 1.44 14.92 15.11
C HIS A 80 1.95 16.37 15.09
N PRO A 81 2.64 16.81 14.02
CA PRO A 81 2.97 16.04 12.83
C PRO A 81 4.28 15.25 12.97
N THR A 82 4.30 14.01 12.51
CA THR A 82 5.53 13.22 12.35
C THR A 82 5.62 12.67 10.93
N ALA A 83 6.68 13.02 10.19
CA ALA A 83 6.86 12.58 8.82
C ALA A 83 7.14 11.07 8.72
N LEU A 84 6.55 10.40 7.72
CA LEU A 84 6.89 9.03 7.36
C LEU A 84 8.13 9.05 6.44
N GLN A 85 9.19 8.41 6.89
CA GLN A 85 10.41 8.26 6.12
C GLN A 85 10.31 7.09 5.15
N VAL A 86 10.70 7.31 3.90
CA VAL A 86 10.70 6.30 2.85
C VAL A 86 12.07 6.20 2.22
N ASN A 87 12.61 4.99 2.16
CA ASN A 87 13.91 4.72 1.58
C ASN A 87 13.81 3.74 0.40
N ALA A 88 14.54 4.03 -0.68
CA ALA A 88 14.71 3.17 -1.84
C ALA A 88 16.17 3.19 -2.31
N GLY A 89 17.00 2.38 -1.71
CA GLY A 89 18.45 2.41 -1.94
C GLY A 89 19.06 3.72 -1.48
N ARG A 90 19.54 4.56 -2.41
CA ARG A 90 20.13 5.88 -2.09
C ARG A 90 19.13 7.05 -2.12
N ARG A 91 17.87 6.77 -2.46
CA ARG A 91 16.83 7.80 -2.49
C ARG A 91 16.07 7.77 -1.17
N HIS A 92 15.68 8.96 -0.74
CA HIS A 92 14.96 9.17 0.50
C HIS A 92 13.85 10.21 0.28
N TRP A 93 12.72 10.01 0.93
CA TRP A 93 11.58 10.94 0.97
C TRP A 93 11.04 11.01 2.40
N ASP A 94 10.59 12.19 2.78
CA ASP A 94 9.81 12.42 3.98
C ASP A 94 8.38 12.78 3.55
N LEU A 95 7.44 11.87 3.80
CA LEU A 95 6.03 12.10 3.49
C LEU A 95 5.37 12.87 4.61
N ALA A 96 4.68 13.96 4.24
CA ALA A 96 4.00 14.80 5.20
C ALA A 96 2.88 14.04 5.93
N ASP A 97 2.85 14.18 7.26
CA ASP A 97 1.76 13.70 8.09
C ASP A 97 0.53 14.60 7.89
N ILE A 98 -0.56 14.02 7.40
CA ILE A 98 -1.84 14.69 7.16
C ILE A 98 -2.95 14.13 8.06
N THR A 99 -2.62 13.38 9.10
CA THR A 99 -3.59 12.69 9.96
C THR A 99 -4.62 13.66 10.55
N THR A 100 -4.16 14.83 11.01
CA THR A 100 -5.04 15.83 11.62
C THR A 100 -5.98 16.51 10.63
N ALA A 101 -5.71 16.41 9.32
CA ALA A 101 -6.62 16.90 8.28
C ALA A 101 -7.84 15.98 8.10
N ASN A 102 -7.78 14.73 8.58
CA ASN A 102 -8.90 13.80 8.56
C ASN A 102 -9.69 13.90 9.86
N PRO A 103 -10.92 14.46 9.87
CA PRO A 103 -11.70 14.66 11.10
C PRO A 103 -11.99 13.35 11.86
N LYS A 104 -12.15 12.24 11.13
CA LYS A 104 -12.42 10.92 11.74
C LYS A 104 -11.20 10.40 12.51
N LEU A 105 -9.99 10.67 12.01
CA LEU A 105 -8.75 10.27 12.69
C LEU A 105 -8.36 11.27 13.78
N ALA A 106 -8.53 12.56 13.54
CA ALA A 106 -8.22 13.60 14.52
C ALA A 106 -9.01 13.45 15.83
N THR A 107 -10.19 12.80 15.77
CA THR A 107 -11.05 12.54 16.94
C THR A 107 -11.00 11.10 17.44
N ASP A 108 -10.25 10.20 16.79
CA ASP A 108 -10.15 8.81 17.17
C ASP A 108 -9.20 8.65 18.37
N SER A 109 -9.76 8.40 19.54
CA SER A 109 -8.99 8.19 20.78
C SER A 109 -8.19 6.89 20.83
N ARG A 110 -8.33 6.03 19.81
CA ARG A 110 -7.64 4.72 19.77
C ARG A 110 -6.20 4.81 19.27
N ASP A 111 -5.80 5.94 18.66
CA ASP A 111 -4.46 6.15 18.09
C ASP A 111 -3.98 4.95 17.22
N ALA A 112 -4.90 4.42 16.40
CA ALA A 112 -4.65 3.19 15.67
C ALA A 112 -4.17 3.44 14.24
N ALA A 113 -4.30 4.65 13.70
CA ALA A 113 -4.01 4.98 12.33
C ALA A 113 -3.33 6.34 12.17
N ALA A 114 -2.48 6.45 11.15
CA ALA A 114 -1.88 7.70 10.69
C ALA A 114 -1.99 7.81 9.17
N GLU A 115 -2.09 9.03 8.64
CA GLU A 115 -2.18 9.31 7.20
C GLU A 115 -1.07 10.22 6.73
N PHE A 116 -0.56 9.91 5.54
CA PHE A 116 0.57 10.59 4.91
C PHE A 116 0.24 10.94 3.46
N ASP A 117 0.77 12.08 2.99
CA ASP A 117 0.67 12.44 1.57
C ASP A 117 1.61 11.57 0.73
N LEU A 118 1.04 10.62 -0.03
CA LEU A 118 1.77 9.70 -0.88
C LEU A 118 2.11 10.29 -2.25
N THR A 119 1.47 11.38 -2.64
CA THR A 119 1.54 11.98 -3.98
C THR A 119 2.97 12.28 -4.43
N PRO A 120 3.83 12.95 -3.62
CA PRO A 120 5.19 13.30 -4.04
C PRO A 120 6.06 12.07 -4.33
N LEU A 121 5.92 11.01 -3.52
CA LEU A 121 6.65 9.75 -3.72
C LEU A 121 6.29 9.11 -5.05
N ILE A 122 4.99 8.97 -5.34
CA ILE A 122 4.51 8.30 -6.54
C ILE A 122 4.90 9.05 -7.81
N HIS A 123 4.86 10.39 -7.79
CA HIS A 123 5.30 11.21 -8.91
C HIS A 123 6.81 11.06 -9.19
N ASP A 124 7.62 10.85 -8.17
CA ASP A 124 9.07 10.74 -8.30
C ASP A 124 9.55 9.29 -8.60
N LEU A 125 8.75 8.28 -8.29
CA LEU A 125 9.06 6.89 -8.57
C LEU A 125 8.81 6.54 -10.04
N ARG A 126 9.91 6.16 -10.75
CA ARG A 126 9.84 5.75 -12.16
C ARG A 126 9.70 4.26 -12.37
N LYS A 127 9.97 3.45 -11.35
CA LYS A 127 9.98 1.97 -11.42
C LYS A 127 9.42 1.39 -10.14
N ASP A 128 8.80 0.23 -10.26
CA ASP A 128 8.37 -0.58 -9.13
C ASP A 128 9.62 -1.20 -8.49
N ARG A 129 9.97 -0.70 -7.33
CA ARG A 129 11.13 -1.17 -6.54
C ARG A 129 10.71 -1.36 -5.09
N PRO A 130 11.41 -2.22 -4.34
CA PRO A 130 11.13 -2.34 -2.92
C PRO A 130 11.39 -1.00 -2.22
N LEU A 131 10.49 -0.65 -1.30
CA LEU A 131 10.64 0.50 -0.41
C LEU A 131 10.81 0.01 1.02
N ARG A 132 11.34 0.87 1.87
CA ARG A 132 11.42 0.67 3.31
C ARG A 132 10.85 1.90 3.97
N LEU A 133 9.78 1.70 4.72
CA LEU A 133 9.14 2.76 5.49
C LEU A 133 9.72 2.74 6.91
N ALA A 134 9.91 3.92 7.48
CA ALA A 134 10.22 4.08 8.89
C ALA A 134 9.33 5.18 9.48
N LEU A 135 8.69 4.90 10.60
CA LEU A 135 7.86 5.86 11.30
C LEU A 135 8.42 6.05 12.70
N PRO A 136 9.07 7.20 12.96
CA PRO A 136 9.72 7.46 14.24
C PRO A 136 8.77 7.26 15.41
N GLY A 137 9.23 6.49 16.41
CA GLY A 137 8.41 6.16 17.59
C GLY A 137 7.41 5.01 17.42
N VAL A 138 7.23 4.49 16.19
CA VAL A 138 6.26 3.43 15.89
C VAL A 138 6.95 2.17 15.36
N PHE A 139 7.67 2.26 14.24
CA PHE A 139 8.48 1.15 13.71
C PHE A 139 9.76 1.67 13.04
N VAL A 140 10.80 0.87 13.10
CA VAL A 140 12.12 1.21 12.53
C VAL A 140 12.16 0.93 11.04
N GLU A 141 11.58 -0.18 10.60
CA GLU A 141 11.53 -0.53 9.19
C GLU A 141 10.31 -1.42 8.89
N LEU A 142 9.52 -0.99 7.92
CA LEU A 142 8.43 -1.76 7.33
C LEU A 142 8.74 -1.97 5.84
N PRO A 143 9.15 -3.18 5.43
CA PRO A 143 9.45 -3.48 4.04
C PRO A 143 8.18 -3.47 3.17
N VAL A 144 8.24 -2.79 2.04
CA VAL A 144 7.17 -2.74 1.04
C VAL A 144 7.65 -3.44 -0.24
N PRO A 145 7.03 -4.56 -0.63
CA PRO A 145 7.40 -5.29 -1.83
C PRO A 145 7.13 -4.51 -3.13
N PRO A 146 7.85 -4.79 -4.23
CA PRO A 146 7.65 -4.10 -5.52
C PRO A 146 6.23 -4.18 -6.06
N PHE A 147 5.50 -5.29 -5.84
CA PHE A 147 4.12 -5.44 -6.33
C PHE A 147 3.17 -4.46 -5.64
N VAL A 148 3.35 -4.18 -4.35
CA VAL A 148 2.57 -3.17 -3.62
C VAL A 148 2.84 -1.77 -4.17
N VAL A 149 4.11 -1.48 -4.49
CA VAL A 149 4.49 -0.20 -5.11
C VAL A 149 3.85 -0.05 -6.50
N ALA A 150 3.78 -1.14 -7.27
CA ALA A 150 3.08 -1.16 -8.57
C ALA A 150 1.59 -0.84 -8.41
N GLU A 151 0.94 -1.40 -7.39
CA GLU A 151 -0.45 -1.09 -7.04
C GLU A 151 -0.63 0.39 -6.74
N TRP A 152 0.20 0.94 -5.84
CA TRP A 152 0.12 2.37 -5.50
C TRP A 152 0.26 3.28 -6.72
N ARG A 153 1.17 2.94 -7.63
CA ARG A 153 1.37 3.71 -8.86
C ARG A 153 0.17 3.61 -9.80
N SER A 154 -0.48 2.47 -9.85
CA SER A 154 -1.68 2.29 -10.70
C SER A 154 -2.91 3.06 -10.20
N LEU A 155 -2.95 3.44 -8.90
CA LEU A 155 -4.04 4.26 -8.35
C LEU A 155 -4.12 5.66 -8.98
N VAL A 156 -3.05 6.17 -9.57
CA VAL A 156 -3.04 7.51 -10.20
C VAL A 156 -4.08 7.59 -11.32
N GLU A 157 -4.18 6.53 -12.13
CA GLU A 157 -5.01 6.49 -13.34
C GLU A 157 -6.24 5.57 -13.20
N ALA A 158 -6.36 4.81 -12.10
CA ALA A 158 -7.48 3.91 -11.89
C ALA A 158 -8.83 4.67 -11.94
N ALA A 159 -9.80 4.11 -12.63
CA ALA A 159 -11.14 4.69 -12.79
C ALA A 159 -12.10 4.19 -11.69
#